data_76242bfd0a3fdada441119a49098c3cb
#
_entry.id   76242bfd0a3fdada441119a49098c3cb
#
_cell.length_a   1.000
_cell.length_b   1.000
_cell.length_c   1.000
_cell.angle_alpha   90.00
_cell.angle_beta   90.00
_cell.angle_gamma   90.00
#
_symmetry.space_group_name_H-M   'P 1'
#
loop_
_entity.id
_entity.type
_entity.pdbx_description
1 polymer ?
#
loop_
_entity_poly.entity_id
_entity_poly.type
_entity_poly.pdbx_seq_one_letter_code
_entity_poly.pdbx_strand_id
1 'polypeptide(L)'
;MSGYFFTGFPGFICQELVRELLSTKQNVTNIFLLVLPAQKSMSVPIIHTYQQQFPSTTFHLVEGDITQPNLNMNKEDQQLVQEQTNYVYHLAAIYDLAVKREIAFQVNVIGTKQVLEWVKKLTNLKRLIYFSTAYVSGKREGKIRETELIHEASFKNHYEETKYLAEILVDREKEQLPITIIRPGIVKGHSQTGETTKFDGPYLMLNFLHSLRFLPLIPHLGKGEAEFNVVPIDYIVKSTCYLTHSERAQGKTLHLTNPEPISIREAYTVLMEKFLKKAPTGSIPLPLAKTFLRVPTARKWLKVEREALDYYTWRGSFDCREARRILDDADINCPSFHLTADMMVKYYNEHKYDQMKHIHIS
;
A
#
# COMPACT_ATOMS: atom_id res chain seq x y z
N MET A 1 -1.13 -4.50 -28.93
CA MET A 1 -0.79 -3.17 -28.37
C MET A 1 -1.68 -2.96 -27.18
N SER A 2 -1.10 -2.55 -26.04
CA SER A 2 -1.87 -2.40 -24.80
C SER A 2 -1.56 -1.08 -24.14
N GLY A 3 -2.61 -0.31 -23.82
CA GLY A 3 -2.53 0.93 -23.07
C GLY A 3 -2.94 0.73 -21.61
N TYR A 4 -2.21 1.37 -20.69
CA TYR A 4 -2.40 1.25 -19.26
C TYR A 4 -2.59 2.64 -18.65
N PHE A 5 -3.62 2.78 -17.83
CA PHE A 5 -3.90 4.02 -17.11
C PHE A 5 -3.74 3.82 -15.61
N PHE A 6 -2.98 4.71 -14.99
CA PHE A 6 -2.69 4.66 -13.56
C PHE A 6 -3.19 5.91 -12.86
N THR A 7 -3.88 5.75 -11.75
CA THR A 7 -4.06 6.81 -10.75
C THR A 7 -3.12 6.56 -9.58
N GLY A 8 -2.72 7.61 -8.89
CA GLY A 8 -1.85 7.50 -7.71
C GLY A 8 -0.35 7.67 -8.01
N PHE A 9 0.01 8.07 -9.22
CA PHE A 9 1.37 8.50 -9.54
C PHE A 9 1.61 9.93 -8.98
N PRO A 10 2.80 10.23 -8.43
CA PRO A 10 4.01 9.43 -8.35
C PRO A 10 4.18 8.62 -7.03
N GLY A 11 3.12 8.02 -6.52
CA GLY A 11 3.18 7.20 -5.32
C GLY A 11 4.09 5.97 -5.48
N PHE A 12 4.69 5.49 -4.38
CA PHE A 12 5.69 4.42 -4.38
C PHE A 12 5.21 3.15 -5.09
N ILE A 13 4.06 2.61 -4.69
CA ILE A 13 3.52 1.37 -5.28
C ILE A 13 3.26 1.56 -6.78
N CYS A 14 2.76 2.74 -7.19
CA CYS A 14 2.49 3.03 -8.58
C CYS A 14 3.77 3.04 -9.42
N GLN A 15 4.83 3.68 -8.94
CA GLN A 15 6.12 3.70 -9.63
C GLN A 15 6.69 2.29 -9.82
N GLU A 16 6.68 1.49 -8.77
CA GLU A 16 7.19 0.11 -8.82
C GLU A 16 6.34 -0.79 -9.73
N LEU A 17 5.00 -0.59 -9.75
CA LEU A 17 4.13 -1.29 -10.70
C LEU A 17 4.42 -0.95 -12.16
N VAL A 18 4.67 0.32 -12.46
CA VAL A 18 5.06 0.74 -13.82
C VAL A 18 6.38 0.08 -14.23
N ARG A 19 7.38 0.06 -13.35
CA ARG A 19 8.67 -0.60 -13.62
C ARG A 19 8.51 -2.10 -13.85
N GLU A 20 7.80 -2.79 -12.96
CA GLU A 20 7.55 -4.23 -13.06
C GLU A 20 6.78 -4.59 -14.34
N LEU A 21 5.74 -3.82 -14.66
CA LEU A 21 4.96 -4.01 -15.89
C LEU A 21 5.85 -3.91 -17.14
N LEU A 22 6.68 -2.87 -17.21
CA LEU A 22 7.54 -2.62 -18.36
C LEU A 22 8.70 -3.62 -18.49
N SER A 23 9.18 -4.16 -17.37
CA SER A 23 10.23 -5.17 -17.38
C SER A 23 9.72 -6.58 -17.72
N THR A 24 8.43 -6.85 -17.49
CA THR A 24 7.84 -8.18 -17.69
C THR A 24 6.97 -8.31 -18.94
N LYS A 25 6.46 -7.19 -19.50
CA LYS A 25 5.55 -7.19 -20.67
C LYS A 25 6.16 -6.51 -21.88
N GLN A 26 6.20 -7.23 -23.01
CA GLN A 26 6.82 -6.74 -24.25
C GLN A 26 5.95 -5.82 -25.11
N ASN A 27 4.62 -5.79 -24.92
CA ASN A 27 3.68 -5.10 -25.80
C ASN A 27 2.98 -3.91 -25.15
N VAL A 28 3.65 -3.23 -24.23
CA VAL A 28 3.15 -1.99 -23.59
C VAL A 28 3.44 -0.83 -24.52
N THR A 29 2.40 -0.24 -25.11
CA THR A 29 2.56 0.88 -26.05
C THR A 29 2.38 2.23 -25.40
N ASN A 30 1.38 2.36 -24.53
CA ASN A 30 1.06 3.63 -23.86
C ASN A 30 0.89 3.44 -22.36
N ILE A 31 1.50 4.32 -21.59
CA ILE A 31 1.31 4.46 -20.15
C ILE A 31 0.76 5.85 -19.88
N PHE A 32 -0.46 5.92 -19.38
CA PHE A 32 -1.12 7.15 -18.95
C PHE A 32 -1.02 7.27 -17.41
N LEU A 33 -0.43 8.36 -16.93
CA LEU A 33 -0.20 8.60 -15.51
C LEU A 33 -0.99 9.83 -15.07
N LEU A 34 -2.12 9.61 -14.38
CA LEU A 34 -2.92 10.71 -13.84
C LEU A 34 -2.24 11.32 -12.62
N VAL A 35 -2.02 12.62 -12.65
CA VAL A 35 -1.37 13.39 -11.59
C VAL A 35 -2.16 14.65 -11.25
N LEU A 36 -2.15 15.03 -9.99
CA LEU A 36 -2.61 16.36 -9.60
C LEU A 36 -1.66 17.43 -10.20
N PRO A 37 -2.18 18.63 -10.58
CA PRO A 37 -1.32 19.71 -11.10
C PRO A 37 -0.10 20.00 -10.20
N ALA A 38 -0.29 19.96 -8.87
CA ALA A 38 0.79 20.17 -7.89
C ALA A 38 1.90 19.09 -7.91
N GLN A 39 1.59 17.90 -8.45
CA GLN A 39 2.54 16.79 -8.54
C GLN A 39 3.26 16.69 -9.88
N LYS A 40 2.86 17.50 -10.87
CA LYS A 40 3.43 17.46 -12.22
C LYS A 40 4.93 17.67 -12.24
N SER A 41 5.42 18.71 -11.57
CA SER A 41 6.86 19.05 -11.56
C SER A 41 7.75 17.93 -11.00
N MET A 42 7.29 17.21 -9.97
CA MET A 42 8.01 16.07 -9.39
C MET A 42 7.88 14.79 -10.24
N SER A 43 6.87 14.70 -11.08
CA SER A 43 6.61 13.54 -11.93
C SER A 43 7.44 13.55 -13.21
N VAL A 44 7.73 14.72 -13.79
CA VAL A 44 8.48 14.87 -15.05
C VAL A 44 9.85 14.17 -15.03
N PRO A 45 10.72 14.34 -14.01
CA PRO A 45 12.02 13.67 -13.97
C PRO A 45 11.90 12.14 -13.94
N ILE A 46 10.87 11.62 -13.27
CA ILE A 46 10.61 10.16 -13.17
C ILE A 46 10.25 9.61 -14.56
N ILE A 47 9.36 10.29 -15.27
CA ILE A 47 8.95 9.90 -16.63
C ILE A 47 10.12 9.97 -17.60
N HIS A 48 10.95 10.99 -17.50
CA HIS A 48 12.16 11.11 -18.35
C HIS A 48 13.08 9.89 -18.14
N THR A 49 13.25 9.44 -16.91
CA THR A 49 14.00 8.21 -16.61
C THR A 49 13.36 6.98 -17.23
N TYR A 50 12.04 6.84 -17.13
CA TYR A 50 11.33 5.71 -17.76
C TYR A 50 11.43 5.74 -19.28
N GLN A 51 11.31 6.90 -19.90
CA GLN A 51 11.43 7.04 -21.35
C GLN A 51 12.81 6.61 -21.87
N GLN A 52 13.87 6.91 -21.12
CA GLN A 52 15.23 6.46 -21.45
C GLN A 52 15.38 4.94 -21.30
N GLN A 53 14.79 4.36 -20.27
CA GLN A 53 14.87 2.92 -20.01
C GLN A 53 13.98 2.07 -20.93
N PHE A 54 12.85 2.63 -21.36
CA PHE A 54 11.82 1.93 -22.12
C PHE A 54 11.42 2.75 -23.37
N PRO A 55 12.31 2.88 -24.36
CA PRO A 55 12.11 3.77 -25.51
C PRO A 55 10.97 3.35 -26.45
N SER A 56 10.50 2.11 -26.37
CA SER A 56 9.37 1.57 -27.17
C SER A 56 7.99 1.90 -26.56
N THR A 57 7.95 2.49 -25.36
CA THR A 57 6.70 2.84 -24.67
C THR A 57 6.54 4.35 -24.64
N THR A 58 5.35 4.85 -24.98
CA THR A 58 5.00 6.26 -24.85
C THR A 58 4.40 6.53 -23.47
N PHE A 59 4.94 7.52 -22.76
CA PHE A 59 4.44 7.96 -21.47
C PHE A 59 3.67 9.27 -21.60
N HIS A 60 2.45 9.27 -21.09
CA HIS A 60 1.57 10.44 -21.07
C HIS A 60 1.34 10.89 -19.64
N LEU A 61 1.76 12.11 -19.31
CA LEU A 61 1.47 12.72 -18.02
C LEU A 61 0.14 13.48 -18.14
N VAL A 62 -0.91 12.91 -17.60
CA VAL A 62 -2.27 13.43 -17.68
C VAL A 62 -2.58 14.21 -16.42
N GLU A 63 -2.86 15.51 -16.55
CA GLU A 63 -3.30 16.31 -15.41
C GLU A 63 -4.77 16.05 -15.11
N GLY A 64 -5.07 15.83 -13.79
CA GLY A 64 -6.44 15.60 -13.38
C GLY A 64 -6.59 15.41 -11.87
N ASP A 65 -7.83 15.18 -11.45
CA ASP A 65 -8.21 14.98 -10.06
C ASP A 65 -9.33 13.94 -9.97
N ILE A 66 -9.05 12.82 -9.31
CA ILE A 66 -10.02 11.73 -9.17
C ILE A 66 -11.31 12.16 -8.43
N THR A 67 -11.29 13.24 -7.66
CA THR A 67 -12.46 13.71 -6.90
C THR A 67 -13.48 14.45 -7.77
N GLN A 68 -13.13 14.72 -9.01
CA GLN A 68 -13.92 15.52 -9.94
C GLN A 68 -14.53 14.67 -11.08
N PRO A 69 -15.65 15.11 -11.67
CA PRO A 69 -16.23 14.46 -12.84
C PRO A 69 -15.22 14.31 -14.00
N ASN A 70 -15.26 13.17 -14.69
CA ASN A 70 -14.31 12.82 -15.74
C ASN A 70 -12.84 12.96 -15.33
N LEU A 71 -12.55 12.83 -14.03
CA LEU A 71 -11.23 12.96 -13.41
C LEU A 71 -10.58 14.33 -13.68
N ASN A 72 -11.38 15.34 -13.98
CA ASN A 72 -10.93 16.70 -14.35
C ASN A 72 -9.87 16.75 -15.46
N MET A 73 -9.83 15.75 -16.33
CA MET A 73 -8.95 15.74 -17.51
C MET A 73 -9.48 16.73 -18.57
N ASN A 74 -8.60 17.35 -19.33
CA ASN A 74 -9.01 18.11 -20.51
C ASN A 74 -9.63 17.22 -21.58
N LYS A 75 -10.29 17.78 -22.58
CA LYS A 75 -11.04 17.00 -23.59
C LYS A 75 -10.13 16.14 -24.47
N GLU A 76 -8.95 16.62 -24.82
CA GLU A 76 -7.98 15.92 -25.66
C GLU A 76 -7.43 14.69 -24.93
N ASP A 77 -7.00 14.86 -23.68
CA ASP A 77 -6.54 13.76 -22.83
C ASP A 77 -7.68 12.74 -22.58
N GLN A 78 -8.90 13.20 -22.33
CA GLN A 78 -10.05 12.29 -22.15
C GLN A 78 -10.25 11.39 -23.37
N GLN A 79 -10.27 11.96 -24.58
CA GLN A 79 -10.46 11.21 -25.79
C GLN A 79 -9.32 10.20 -26.02
N LEU A 80 -8.07 10.66 -25.93
CA LEU A 80 -6.89 9.83 -26.12
C LEU A 80 -6.86 8.64 -25.15
N VAL A 81 -7.10 8.93 -23.86
CA VAL A 81 -7.10 7.90 -22.82
C VAL A 81 -8.24 6.91 -23.00
N GLN A 82 -9.46 7.37 -23.37
CA GLN A 82 -10.60 6.48 -23.60
C GLN A 82 -10.40 5.53 -24.77
N GLU A 83 -9.80 6.00 -25.86
CA GLU A 83 -9.55 5.19 -27.07
C GLU A 83 -8.45 4.14 -26.85
N GLN A 84 -7.44 4.46 -26.05
CA GLN A 84 -6.21 3.68 -25.99
C GLN A 84 -6.02 2.88 -24.68
N THR A 85 -6.91 3.00 -23.69
CA THR A 85 -6.78 2.29 -22.42
C THR A 85 -7.44 0.91 -22.46
N ASN A 86 -6.65 -0.11 -22.11
CA ASN A 86 -7.12 -1.47 -21.92
C ASN A 86 -7.09 -1.91 -20.45
N TYR A 87 -6.17 -1.38 -19.67
CA TYR A 87 -5.97 -1.74 -18.27
C TYR A 87 -5.95 -0.48 -17.41
N VAL A 88 -6.69 -0.51 -16.32
CA VAL A 88 -6.75 0.60 -15.37
C VAL A 88 -6.23 0.11 -14.01
N TYR A 89 -5.30 0.86 -13.42
CA TYR A 89 -4.82 0.67 -12.06
C TYR A 89 -5.25 1.85 -11.20
N HIS A 90 -6.17 1.60 -10.29
CA HIS A 90 -6.63 2.62 -9.36
C HIS A 90 -5.96 2.46 -7.99
N LEU A 91 -4.88 3.25 -7.81
CA LEU A 91 -4.10 3.29 -6.56
C LEU A 91 -4.26 4.59 -5.78
N ALA A 92 -4.79 5.64 -6.44
CA ALA A 92 -4.95 6.95 -5.81
C ALA A 92 -5.82 6.83 -4.54
N ALA A 93 -5.23 7.17 -3.41
CA ALA A 93 -5.88 7.22 -2.11
C ALA A 93 -5.05 8.10 -1.16
N ILE A 94 -5.67 8.66 -0.15
CA ILE A 94 -4.94 9.21 0.99
C ILE A 94 -4.68 8.07 1.98
N TYR A 95 -3.40 7.81 2.21
CA TYR A 95 -2.89 6.89 3.22
C TYR A 95 -2.22 7.69 4.33
N ASP A 96 -2.99 8.00 5.36
CA ASP A 96 -2.53 8.65 6.58
C ASP A 96 -3.43 8.19 7.73
N LEU A 97 -2.86 7.60 8.78
CA LEU A 97 -3.62 7.07 9.92
C LEU A 97 -4.29 8.18 10.74
N ALA A 98 -3.77 9.40 10.67
CA ALA A 98 -4.27 10.58 11.38
C ALA A 98 -5.12 11.53 10.50
N VAL A 99 -5.45 11.10 9.27
CA VAL A 99 -6.23 11.93 8.32
C VAL A 99 -7.62 12.28 8.86
N LYS A 100 -8.07 13.50 8.58
CA LYS A 100 -9.46 13.91 8.87
C LYS A 100 -10.44 13.13 7.99
N ARG A 101 -11.56 12.74 8.59
CA ARG A 101 -12.57 11.90 7.92
C ARG A 101 -13.07 12.50 6.60
N GLU A 102 -13.36 13.80 6.59
CA GLU A 102 -13.91 14.50 5.43
C GLU A 102 -12.95 14.44 4.24
N ILE A 103 -11.64 14.62 4.49
CA ILE A 103 -10.60 14.56 3.46
C ILE A 103 -10.45 13.14 2.94
N ALA A 104 -10.37 12.16 3.86
CA ALA A 104 -10.28 10.76 3.48
C ALA A 104 -11.51 10.30 2.68
N PHE A 105 -12.72 10.71 3.09
CA PHE A 105 -13.96 10.39 2.39
C PHE A 105 -14.00 10.98 0.99
N GLN A 106 -13.64 12.26 0.84
CA GLN A 106 -13.64 12.93 -0.45
C GLN A 106 -12.70 12.24 -1.45
N VAL A 107 -11.49 11.88 -1.03
CA VAL A 107 -10.51 11.27 -1.93
C VAL A 107 -10.78 9.77 -2.11
N ASN A 108 -10.93 9.01 -1.02
CA ASN A 108 -11.00 7.56 -1.11
C ASN A 108 -12.37 7.07 -1.60
N VAL A 109 -13.47 7.69 -1.17
CA VAL A 109 -14.83 7.24 -1.52
C VAL A 109 -15.35 7.95 -2.76
N ILE A 110 -15.42 9.30 -2.72
CA ILE A 110 -15.93 10.07 -3.87
C ILE A 110 -14.98 9.93 -5.06
N GLY A 111 -13.66 9.99 -4.83
CA GLY A 111 -12.67 9.77 -5.88
C GLY A 111 -12.81 8.40 -6.54
N THR A 112 -12.96 7.33 -5.76
CA THR A 112 -13.19 5.98 -6.32
C THR A 112 -14.51 5.92 -7.11
N LYS A 113 -15.58 6.55 -6.62
CA LYS A 113 -16.84 6.65 -7.36
C LYS A 113 -16.65 7.32 -8.73
N GLN A 114 -15.95 8.45 -8.79
CA GLN A 114 -15.68 9.15 -10.05
C GLN A 114 -14.83 8.31 -11.02
N VAL A 115 -13.84 7.59 -10.49
CA VAL A 115 -13.03 6.64 -11.30
C VAL A 115 -13.92 5.55 -11.88
N LEU A 116 -14.82 4.94 -11.12
CA LEU A 116 -15.75 3.92 -11.61
C LEU A 116 -16.66 4.47 -12.70
N GLU A 117 -17.26 5.65 -12.51
CA GLU A 117 -18.11 6.31 -13.51
C GLU A 117 -17.36 6.63 -14.80
N TRP A 118 -16.07 6.96 -14.70
CA TRP A 118 -15.21 7.18 -15.86
C TRP A 118 -14.84 5.85 -16.53
N VAL A 119 -14.46 4.83 -15.77
CA VAL A 119 -14.11 3.49 -16.28
C VAL A 119 -15.25 2.86 -17.09
N LYS A 120 -16.51 3.07 -16.70
CA LYS A 120 -17.71 2.61 -17.45
C LYS A 120 -17.78 3.16 -18.88
N LYS A 121 -17.08 4.25 -19.18
CA LYS A 121 -17.04 4.84 -20.53
C LYS A 121 -15.98 4.25 -21.42
N LEU A 122 -15.08 3.40 -20.88
CA LEU A 122 -14.02 2.76 -21.63
C LEU A 122 -14.59 1.57 -22.45
N THR A 123 -14.44 1.62 -23.74
CA THR A 123 -14.96 0.56 -24.67
C THR A 123 -14.03 -0.64 -24.78
N ASN A 124 -12.74 -0.45 -24.50
CA ASN A 124 -11.70 -1.46 -24.70
C ASN A 124 -11.13 -2.00 -23.38
N LEU A 125 -11.83 -1.78 -22.25
CA LEU A 125 -11.37 -2.20 -20.92
C LEU A 125 -11.26 -3.73 -20.83
N LYS A 126 -10.07 -4.22 -20.52
CA LYS A 126 -9.80 -5.64 -20.25
C LYS A 126 -9.72 -5.94 -18.76
N ARG A 127 -9.23 -4.99 -17.94
CA ARG A 127 -9.17 -5.15 -16.49
C ARG A 127 -9.07 -3.82 -15.76
N LEU A 128 -9.85 -3.70 -14.67
CA LEU A 128 -9.65 -2.70 -13.63
C LEU A 128 -9.02 -3.39 -12.40
N ILE A 129 -7.84 -2.94 -12.00
CA ILE A 129 -7.20 -3.32 -10.75
C ILE A 129 -7.46 -2.23 -9.73
N TYR A 130 -8.20 -2.57 -8.68
CA TYR A 130 -8.44 -1.67 -7.56
C TYR A 130 -7.56 -2.03 -6.36
N PHE A 131 -6.73 -1.10 -5.92
CA PHE A 131 -5.94 -1.25 -4.70
C PHE A 131 -6.75 -0.87 -3.47
N SER A 132 -7.14 -1.87 -2.71
CA SER A 132 -7.74 -1.75 -1.38
C SER A 132 -6.69 -1.96 -0.28
N THR A 133 -7.06 -2.54 0.81
CA THR A 133 -6.18 -2.98 1.91
C THR A 133 -6.82 -4.16 2.62
N ALA A 134 -6.03 -5.08 3.17
CA ALA A 134 -6.54 -6.14 4.03
C ALA A 134 -7.25 -5.58 5.28
N TYR A 135 -6.89 -4.38 5.68
CA TYR A 135 -7.43 -3.70 6.86
C TYR A 135 -8.83 -3.08 6.68
N VAL A 136 -9.49 -3.24 5.50
CA VAL A 136 -10.94 -3.00 5.38
C VAL A 136 -11.76 -3.87 6.31
N SER A 137 -11.16 -4.91 6.87
CA SER A 137 -11.74 -5.73 7.94
C SER A 137 -12.04 -4.96 9.23
N GLY A 138 -11.45 -3.76 9.42
CA GLY A 138 -11.64 -2.97 10.63
C GLY A 138 -11.17 -3.70 11.90
N LYS A 139 -12.02 -3.68 12.94
CA LYS A 139 -11.77 -4.36 14.22
C LYS A 139 -12.34 -5.79 14.29
N ARG A 140 -12.70 -6.38 13.15
CA ARG A 140 -13.08 -7.82 13.13
C ARG A 140 -11.91 -8.65 13.65
N GLU A 141 -12.24 -9.70 14.39
CA GLU A 141 -11.29 -10.67 14.93
C GLU A 141 -11.47 -12.04 14.26
N GLY A 142 -10.51 -12.93 14.50
CA GLY A 142 -10.48 -14.26 13.90
C GLY A 142 -10.03 -14.23 12.44
N LYS A 143 -10.35 -15.29 11.70
CA LYS A 143 -9.92 -15.46 10.32
C LYS A 143 -10.77 -14.65 9.35
N ILE A 144 -10.14 -13.77 8.58
CA ILE A 144 -10.78 -12.87 7.62
C ILE A 144 -10.49 -13.40 6.22
N ARG A 145 -11.55 -13.79 5.51
CA ARG A 145 -11.44 -14.39 4.17
C ARG A 145 -11.47 -13.34 3.09
N GLU A 146 -10.90 -13.68 1.94
CA GLU A 146 -10.88 -12.84 0.74
C GLU A 146 -12.30 -12.54 0.21
N THR A 147 -13.23 -13.45 0.41
CA THR A 147 -14.64 -13.32 -0.01
C THR A 147 -15.50 -12.49 0.94
N GLU A 148 -14.97 -12.11 2.10
CA GLU A 148 -15.72 -11.36 3.10
C GLU A 148 -15.43 -9.87 2.98
N LEU A 149 -16.49 -9.07 2.86
CA LEU A 149 -16.41 -7.61 2.85
C LEU A 149 -17.35 -7.01 3.91
N ILE A 150 -18.64 -7.28 3.80
CA ILE A 150 -19.65 -6.62 4.62
C ILE A 150 -19.58 -7.07 6.08
N HIS A 151 -19.47 -6.10 6.99
CA HIS A 151 -19.44 -6.34 8.44
C HIS A 151 -19.89 -5.11 9.23
N GLU A 152 -20.23 -5.33 10.51
CA GLU A 152 -20.68 -4.29 11.44
C GLU A 152 -19.56 -3.79 12.38
N ALA A 153 -18.35 -4.35 12.28
CA ALA A 153 -17.24 -3.95 13.13
C ALA A 153 -16.80 -2.51 12.83
N SER A 154 -16.44 -1.78 13.89
CA SER A 154 -15.87 -0.43 13.75
C SER A 154 -14.43 -0.48 13.21
N PHE A 155 -13.91 0.68 12.82
CA PHE A 155 -12.56 0.84 12.26
C PHE A 155 -11.59 1.42 13.29
N LYS A 156 -10.30 1.25 13.06
CA LYS A 156 -9.24 1.82 13.92
C LYS A 156 -8.99 3.29 13.58
N ASN A 157 -9.18 3.66 12.31
CA ASN A 157 -8.97 5.01 11.80
C ASN A 157 -9.85 5.27 10.57
N HIS A 158 -9.87 6.53 10.10
CA HIS A 158 -10.68 6.95 8.96
C HIS A 158 -10.15 6.44 7.62
N TYR A 159 -8.87 6.09 7.53
CA TYR A 159 -8.33 5.44 6.33
C TYR A 159 -8.99 4.07 6.12
N GLU A 160 -9.00 3.20 7.14
CA GLU A 160 -9.65 1.88 7.05
C GLU A 160 -11.15 2.01 6.71
N GLU A 161 -11.87 2.91 7.39
CA GLU A 161 -13.29 3.19 7.16
C GLU A 161 -13.54 3.60 5.69
N THR A 162 -12.80 4.56 5.18
CA THR A 162 -13.05 5.09 3.83
C THR A 162 -12.60 4.13 2.73
N LYS A 163 -11.55 3.33 2.96
CA LYS A 163 -11.16 2.24 2.04
C LYS A 163 -12.21 1.14 1.99
N TYR A 164 -12.82 0.80 3.13
CA TYR A 164 -13.94 -0.12 3.20
C TYR A 164 -15.15 0.39 2.41
N LEU A 165 -15.58 1.64 2.63
CA LEU A 165 -16.70 2.25 1.90
C LEU A 165 -16.43 2.32 0.39
N ALA A 166 -15.21 2.64 0.00
CA ALA A 166 -14.82 2.67 -1.41
C ALA A 166 -14.81 1.25 -2.02
N GLU A 167 -14.35 0.25 -1.29
CA GLU A 167 -14.36 -1.13 -1.78
C GLU A 167 -15.77 -1.67 -1.99
N ILE A 168 -16.75 -1.28 -1.15
CA ILE A 168 -18.17 -1.62 -1.36
C ILE A 168 -18.66 -1.08 -2.71
N LEU A 169 -18.26 0.13 -3.10
CA LEU A 169 -18.62 0.68 -4.41
C LEU A 169 -18.01 -0.15 -5.54
N VAL A 170 -16.74 -0.51 -5.42
CA VAL A 170 -16.03 -1.32 -6.43
C VAL A 170 -16.59 -2.73 -6.53
N ASP A 171 -16.89 -3.35 -5.39
CA ASP A 171 -17.39 -4.73 -5.32
C ASP A 171 -18.74 -4.88 -6.03
N ARG A 172 -19.62 -3.88 -5.91
CA ARG A 172 -20.92 -3.83 -6.62
C ARG A 172 -20.79 -3.78 -8.13
N GLU A 173 -19.69 -3.28 -8.65
CA GLU A 173 -19.46 -3.15 -10.10
C GLU A 173 -18.82 -4.41 -10.73
N LYS A 174 -18.46 -5.42 -9.95
CA LYS A 174 -17.80 -6.66 -10.45
C LYS A 174 -18.66 -7.45 -11.44
N GLU A 175 -19.98 -7.31 -11.36
CA GLU A 175 -20.90 -7.98 -12.31
C GLU A 175 -20.89 -7.31 -13.69
N GLN A 176 -20.55 -6.02 -13.76
CA GLN A 176 -20.61 -5.23 -14.98
C GLN A 176 -19.21 -4.93 -15.55
N LEU A 177 -18.19 -4.91 -14.73
CA LEU A 177 -16.84 -4.55 -15.09
C LEU A 177 -15.84 -5.69 -14.76
N PRO A 178 -14.81 -5.88 -15.59
CA PRO A 178 -13.77 -6.89 -15.35
C PRO A 178 -12.81 -6.43 -14.24
N ILE A 179 -13.23 -6.52 -12.99
CA ILE A 179 -12.51 -5.99 -11.82
C ILE A 179 -11.72 -7.10 -11.12
N THR A 180 -10.53 -6.74 -10.62
CA THR A 180 -9.79 -7.50 -9.61
C THR A 180 -9.48 -6.54 -8.46
N ILE A 181 -9.86 -6.90 -7.23
CA ILE A 181 -9.56 -6.14 -6.01
C ILE A 181 -8.33 -6.75 -5.34
N ILE A 182 -7.34 -5.91 -5.09
CA ILE A 182 -6.12 -6.28 -4.39
C ILE A 182 -6.18 -5.70 -2.97
N ARG A 183 -6.04 -6.56 -1.97
CA ARG A 183 -5.95 -6.19 -0.55
C ARG A 183 -4.56 -6.51 -0.02
N PRO A 184 -3.59 -5.59 -0.13
CA PRO A 184 -2.28 -5.79 0.44
C PRO A 184 -2.31 -5.76 1.97
N GLY A 185 -1.35 -6.48 2.59
CA GLY A 185 -0.95 -6.26 3.98
C GLY A 185 -0.20 -4.95 4.14
N ILE A 186 0.59 -4.82 5.21
CA ILE A 186 1.45 -3.64 5.42
C ILE A 186 2.64 -3.73 4.46
N VAL A 187 2.69 -2.85 3.48
CA VAL A 187 3.76 -2.86 2.48
C VAL A 187 5.02 -2.24 3.06
N LYS A 188 6.14 -2.96 2.93
CA LYS A 188 7.48 -2.46 3.26
C LYS A 188 8.34 -2.32 2.01
N GLY A 189 9.55 -1.81 2.17
CA GLY A 189 10.54 -1.70 1.09
C GLY A 189 10.88 -3.04 0.42
N HIS A 190 11.62 -2.95 -0.68
CA HIS A 190 12.00 -4.05 -1.54
C HIS A 190 12.75 -5.15 -0.76
N SER A 191 12.43 -6.41 -1.03
CA SER A 191 12.96 -7.56 -0.25
C SER A 191 14.49 -7.68 -0.31
N GLN A 192 15.11 -7.35 -1.45
CA GLN A 192 16.55 -7.51 -1.70
C GLN A 192 17.35 -6.21 -1.51
N THR A 193 16.77 -5.04 -1.74
CA THR A 193 17.47 -3.75 -1.63
C THR A 193 17.09 -2.97 -0.38
N GLY A 194 15.92 -3.25 0.21
CA GLY A 194 15.34 -2.49 1.31
C GLY A 194 14.73 -1.15 0.88
N GLU A 195 14.83 -0.78 -0.40
CA GLU A 195 14.41 0.52 -0.93
C GLU A 195 12.94 0.81 -0.64
N THR A 196 12.70 2.01 -0.10
CA THR A 196 11.37 2.56 0.14
C THR A 196 11.42 4.08 0.02
N THR A 197 10.28 4.68 -0.29
CA THR A 197 10.16 6.15 -0.33
C THR A 197 9.82 6.75 1.02
N LYS A 198 9.21 5.98 1.94
CA LYS A 198 8.79 6.47 3.26
C LYS A 198 9.10 5.48 4.37
N PHE A 199 9.40 6.00 5.55
CA PHE A 199 9.60 5.25 6.79
C PHE A 199 8.30 5.20 7.62
N ASP A 200 7.29 4.53 7.08
CA ASP A 200 6.00 4.23 7.70
C ASP A 200 5.87 2.73 8.01
N GLY A 201 4.71 2.28 8.48
CA GLY A 201 4.47 0.87 8.79
C GLY A 201 5.54 0.28 9.72
N PRO A 202 6.28 -0.77 9.30
CA PRO A 202 7.29 -1.41 10.14
C PRO A 202 8.49 -0.51 10.47
N TYR A 203 8.74 0.53 9.69
CA TYR A 203 9.81 1.49 9.95
C TYR A 203 9.55 2.36 11.18
N LEU A 204 8.29 2.47 11.64
CA LEU A 204 7.97 3.14 12.92
C LEU A 204 8.64 2.43 14.11
N MET A 205 8.81 1.09 14.05
CA MET A 205 9.57 0.36 15.06
C MET A 205 11.06 0.74 15.02
N LEU A 206 11.64 0.93 13.83
CA LEU A 206 13.04 1.37 13.70
C LEU A 206 13.22 2.82 14.17
N ASN A 207 12.27 3.71 13.89
CA ASN A 207 12.27 5.09 14.41
C ASN A 207 12.25 5.10 15.95
N PHE A 208 11.37 4.30 16.55
CA PHE A 208 11.28 4.13 18.00
C PHE A 208 12.60 3.59 18.58
N LEU A 209 13.14 2.52 18.04
CA LEU A 209 14.41 1.93 18.47
C LEU A 209 15.58 2.91 18.30
N HIS A 210 15.60 3.67 17.19
CA HIS A 210 16.63 4.69 16.98
C HIS A 210 16.59 5.79 18.04
N SER A 211 15.40 6.24 18.41
CA SER A 211 15.23 7.26 19.45
C SER A 211 15.68 6.79 20.83
N LEU A 212 15.51 5.50 21.12
CA LEU A 212 15.87 4.89 22.41
C LEU A 212 17.25 4.22 22.43
N ARG A 213 18.04 4.28 21.37
CA ARG A 213 19.31 3.56 21.21
C ARG A 213 20.34 3.78 22.33
N PHE A 214 20.25 4.92 23.04
CA PHE A 214 21.15 5.28 24.13
C PHE A 214 20.81 4.57 25.44
N LEU A 215 19.59 4.04 25.56
CA LEU A 215 19.18 3.36 26.78
C LEU A 215 19.89 2.00 26.88
N PRO A 216 20.35 1.63 28.09
CA PRO A 216 20.97 0.32 28.30
C PRO A 216 19.98 -0.83 28.13
N LEU A 217 18.72 -0.61 28.50
CA LEU A 217 17.64 -1.56 28.45
C LEU A 217 16.47 -0.96 27.69
N ILE A 218 15.95 -1.68 26.71
CA ILE A 218 14.79 -1.28 25.90
C ILE A 218 13.73 -2.38 26.03
N PRO A 219 12.55 -2.09 26.59
CA PRO A 219 11.52 -3.09 26.83
C PRO A 219 10.66 -3.33 25.59
N HIS A 220 9.92 -4.43 25.58
CA HIS A 220 8.77 -4.62 24.70
C HIS A 220 7.63 -3.66 25.07
N LEU A 221 6.76 -3.38 24.08
CA LEU A 221 5.49 -2.69 24.30
C LEU A 221 4.35 -3.71 24.36
N GLY A 222 3.69 -3.80 25.51
CA GLY A 222 2.60 -4.75 25.71
C GLY A 222 3.01 -6.22 25.50
N LYS A 223 2.04 -7.07 25.22
CA LYS A 223 2.28 -8.48 24.88
C LYS A 223 2.75 -8.65 23.43
N GLY A 224 2.21 -7.84 22.49
CA GLY A 224 2.57 -7.87 21.08
C GLY A 224 2.21 -9.18 20.36
N GLU A 225 1.14 -9.86 20.81
CA GLU A 225 0.69 -11.16 20.27
C GLU A 225 -0.04 -11.02 18.92
N ALA A 226 -0.47 -9.81 18.56
CA ALA A 226 -1.17 -9.55 17.30
C ALA A 226 -0.30 -9.93 16.10
N GLU A 227 -0.93 -10.46 15.05
CA GLU A 227 -0.25 -10.71 13.78
C GLU A 227 0.24 -9.41 13.15
N PHE A 228 1.47 -9.44 12.65
CA PHE A 228 2.09 -8.36 11.91
C PHE A 228 2.27 -8.78 10.47
N ASN A 229 1.24 -8.56 9.68
CA ASN A 229 1.23 -8.99 8.30
C ASN A 229 1.92 -7.97 7.39
N VAL A 230 3.22 -8.12 7.24
CA VAL A 230 4.11 -7.25 6.44
C VAL A 230 4.56 -7.97 5.18
N VAL A 231 4.48 -7.27 4.06
CA VAL A 231 4.82 -7.78 2.73
C VAL A 231 5.77 -6.82 2.02
N PRO A 232 6.79 -7.30 1.29
CA PRO A 232 7.68 -6.44 0.54
C PRO A 232 7.02 -5.95 -0.77
N ILE A 233 7.44 -4.77 -1.24
CA ILE A 233 6.88 -4.13 -2.42
C ILE A 233 7.05 -4.97 -3.69
N ASP A 234 8.17 -5.64 -3.87
CA ASP A 234 8.43 -6.48 -5.04
C ASP A 234 7.48 -7.69 -5.12
N TYR A 235 7.08 -8.28 -3.99
CA TYR A 235 6.00 -9.27 -3.96
C TYR A 235 4.67 -8.67 -4.42
N ILE A 236 4.31 -7.48 -3.94
CA ILE A 236 3.06 -6.80 -4.30
C ILE A 236 3.01 -6.50 -5.80
N VAL A 237 4.08 -5.94 -6.37
CA VAL A 237 4.05 -5.53 -7.79
C VAL A 237 4.11 -6.72 -8.73
N LYS A 238 4.94 -7.73 -8.45
CA LYS A 238 5.00 -8.98 -9.22
C LYS A 238 3.64 -9.70 -9.22
N SER A 239 3.07 -9.87 -8.03
CA SER A 239 1.75 -10.49 -7.88
C SER A 239 0.69 -9.71 -8.64
N THR A 240 0.64 -8.39 -8.50
CA THR A 240 -0.36 -7.55 -9.16
C THR A 240 -0.22 -7.59 -10.68
N CYS A 241 1.00 -7.49 -11.22
CA CYS A 241 1.24 -7.57 -12.67
C CYS A 241 0.81 -8.92 -13.23
N TYR A 242 1.07 -10.02 -12.53
CA TYR A 242 0.60 -11.34 -12.93
C TYR A 242 -0.93 -11.44 -12.89
N LEU A 243 -1.54 -11.06 -11.76
CA LEU A 243 -2.99 -11.11 -11.55
C LEU A 243 -3.78 -10.23 -12.53
N THR A 244 -3.20 -9.11 -12.96
CA THR A 244 -3.82 -8.23 -13.97
C THR A 244 -4.14 -8.96 -15.27
N HIS A 245 -3.29 -9.90 -15.67
CA HIS A 245 -3.40 -10.63 -16.94
C HIS A 245 -3.93 -12.06 -16.76
N SER A 246 -4.17 -12.51 -15.53
CA SER A 246 -4.76 -13.81 -15.24
C SER A 246 -6.28 -13.76 -15.33
N GLU A 247 -6.88 -14.60 -16.15
CA GLU A 247 -8.34 -14.74 -16.23
C GLU A 247 -8.92 -15.25 -14.90
N ARG A 248 -8.17 -16.08 -14.17
CA ARG A 248 -8.57 -16.61 -12.87
C ARG A 248 -8.73 -15.54 -11.79
N ALA A 249 -8.11 -14.36 -11.96
CA ALA A 249 -8.21 -13.25 -11.03
C ALA A 249 -9.41 -12.31 -11.31
N GLN A 250 -10.06 -12.44 -12.46
CA GLN A 250 -11.21 -11.60 -12.81
C GLN A 250 -12.38 -11.84 -11.85
N GLY A 251 -13.02 -10.76 -11.41
CA GLY A 251 -14.15 -10.79 -10.46
C GLY A 251 -13.73 -11.11 -9.02
N LYS A 252 -12.44 -11.34 -8.75
CA LYS A 252 -11.96 -11.74 -7.42
C LYS A 252 -11.46 -10.59 -6.57
N THR A 253 -11.59 -10.77 -5.28
CA THR A 253 -10.87 -10.01 -4.24
C THR A 253 -9.75 -10.90 -3.71
N LEU A 254 -8.51 -10.40 -3.69
CA LEU A 254 -7.33 -11.18 -3.40
C LEU A 254 -6.49 -10.52 -2.30
N HIS A 255 -6.16 -11.26 -1.25
CA HIS A 255 -5.27 -10.80 -0.18
C HIS A 255 -3.81 -11.02 -0.59
N LEU A 256 -3.10 -9.96 -0.90
CA LEU A 256 -1.64 -10.01 -1.02
C LEU A 256 -1.01 -9.78 0.36
N THR A 257 -1.15 -10.78 1.20
CA THR A 257 -0.66 -10.81 2.58
C THR A 257 0.37 -11.92 2.75
N ASN A 258 1.16 -11.84 3.81
CA ASN A 258 2.09 -12.91 4.14
C ASN A 258 1.28 -14.12 4.65
N PRO A 259 1.44 -15.31 4.06
CA PRO A 259 0.74 -16.52 4.50
C PRO A 259 1.22 -17.02 5.88
N GLU A 260 2.42 -16.63 6.28
CA GLU A 260 3.05 -16.98 7.56
C GLU A 260 3.49 -15.68 8.27
N PRO A 261 2.52 -14.89 8.76
CA PRO A 261 2.83 -13.62 9.42
C PRO A 261 3.48 -13.90 10.78
N ILE A 262 4.38 -13.02 11.17
CA ILE A 262 4.99 -13.06 12.51
C ILE A 262 4.17 -12.21 13.50
N SER A 263 4.41 -12.37 14.80
CA SER A 263 3.82 -11.49 15.80
C SER A 263 4.53 -10.11 15.82
N ILE A 264 3.82 -9.07 16.28
CA ILE A 264 4.42 -7.74 16.50
C ILE A 264 5.61 -7.84 17.46
N ARG A 265 5.51 -8.70 18.50
CA ARG A 265 6.59 -8.95 19.44
C ARG A 265 7.83 -9.51 18.77
N GLU A 266 7.64 -10.49 17.91
CA GLU A 266 8.72 -11.12 17.17
C GLU A 266 9.37 -10.14 16.18
N ALA A 267 8.57 -9.39 15.41
CA ALA A 267 9.07 -8.34 14.52
C ALA A 267 9.93 -7.32 15.26
N TYR A 268 9.46 -6.86 16.41
CA TYR A 268 10.19 -5.93 17.26
C TYR A 268 11.53 -6.51 17.73
N THR A 269 11.54 -7.78 18.18
CA THR A 269 12.76 -8.47 18.61
C THR A 269 13.77 -8.57 17.45
N VAL A 270 13.32 -9.08 16.30
CA VAL A 270 14.16 -9.21 15.09
C VAL A 270 14.77 -7.87 14.67
N LEU A 271 13.94 -6.82 14.61
CA LEU A 271 14.43 -5.48 14.24
C LEU A 271 15.42 -4.91 15.27
N MET A 272 15.18 -5.10 16.56
CA MET A 272 16.08 -4.64 17.61
C MET A 272 17.42 -5.35 17.57
N GLU A 273 17.43 -6.67 17.43
CA GLU A 273 18.64 -7.48 17.31
C GLU A 273 19.46 -7.09 16.07
N LYS A 274 18.80 -6.92 14.93
CA LYS A 274 19.47 -6.55 13.69
C LYS A 274 19.96 -5.10 13.69
N PHE A 275 19.20 -4.17 14.26
CA PHE A 275 19.49 -2.73 14.24
C PHE A 275 20.44 -2.29 15.37
N LEU A 276 20.19 -2.72 16.61
CA LEU A 276 20.92 -2.26 17.79
C LEU A 276 21.90 -3.32 18.34
N LYS A 277 21.86 -4.55 17.83
CA LYS A 277 22.60 -5.70 18.38
C LYS A 277 22.27 -5.95 19.86
N LYS A 278 21.02 -5.69 20.27
CA LYS A 278 20.49 -5.85 21.62
C LYS A 278 19.22 -6.67 21.59
N ALA A 279 18.93 -7.41 22.65
CA ALA A 279 17.64 -8.08 22.85
C ALA A 279 16.73 -7.22 23.74
N PRO A 280 15.40 -7.23 23.53
CA PRO A 280 14.46 -6.53 24.40
C PRO A 280 14.47 -7.07 25.83
N THR A 281 14.35 -6.20 26.83
CA THR A 281 14.42 -6.58 28.26
C THR A 281 13.17 -6.10 29.00
N GLY A 282 12.34 -7.04 29.44
CA GLY A 282 11.08 -6.72 30.12
C GLY A 282 9.97 -6.25 29.17
N SER A 283 8.91 -5.67 29.73
CA SER A 283 7.77 -5.14 28.97
C SER A 283 7.09 -3.97 29.67
N ILE A 284 6.75 -2.93 28.92
CA ILE A 284 5.93 -1.81 29.37
C ILE A 284 4.46 -2.09 29.01
N PRO A 285 3.50 -1.96 29.93
CA PRO A 285 2.08 -2.09 29.63
C PRO A 285 1.64 -1.14 28.52
N LEU A 286 0.87 -1.63 27.55
CA LEU A 286 0.43 -0.85 26.40
C LEU A 286 -0.37 0.43 26.77
N PRO A 287 -1.26 0.44 27.81
CA PRO A 287 -1.93 1.66 28.25
C PRO A 287 -0.96 2.76 28.69
N LEU A 288 0.15 2.41 29.32
CA LEU A 288 1.17 3.37 29.74
C LEU A 288 1.89 3.97 28.54
N ALA A 289 2.26 3.15 27.55
CA ALA A 289 2.83 3.62 26.27
C ALA A 289 1.85 4.54 25.52
N LYS A 290 0.56 4.16 25.43
CA LYS A 290 -0.49 5.00 24.82
C LYS A 290 -0.66 6.34 25.53
N THR A 291 -0.53 6.37 26.86
CA THR A 291 -0.61 7.62 27.64
C THR A 291 0.58 8.52 27.37
N PHE A 292 1.79 7.95 27.29
CA PHE A 292 3.00 8.69 26.96
C PHE A 292 2.91 9.31 25.55
N LEU A 293 2.39 8.58 24.57
CA LEU A 293 2.19 9.07 23.20
C LEU A 293 1.01 10.06 23.05
N ARG A 294 0.27 10.40 24.11
CA ARG A 294 -0.65 11.56 24.08
C ARG A 294 0.10 12.90 24.00
N VAL A 295 1.34 12.92 24.47
CA VAL A 295 2.17 14.13 24.47
C VAL A 295 2.76 14.34 23.08
N PRO A 296 2.45 15.45 22.37
CA PRO A 296 2.93 15.68 20.99
C PRO A 296 4.45 15.67 20.87
N THR A 297 5.17 16.24 21.84
CA THR A 297 6.64 16.25 21.85
C THR A 297 7.24 14.85 21.95
N ALA A 298 6.58 13.93 22.68
CA ALA A 298 7.01 12.54 22.77
C ALA A 298 6.82 11.82 21.42
N ARG A 299 5.67 12.02 20.75
CA ARG A 299 5.44 11.46 19.40
C ARG A 299 6.50 11.93 18.39
N LYS A 300 6.73 13.26 18.33
CA LYS A 300 7.72 13.87 17.45
C LYS A 300 9.14 13.36 17.72
N TRP A 301 9.50 13.22 18.99
CA TRP A 301 10.81 12.67 19.37
C TRP A 301 10.97 11.21 19.01
N LEU A 302 9.94 10.37 19.25
CA LEU A 302 9.96 8.96 18.91
C LEU A 302 9.70 8.70 17.41
N LYS A 303 9.19 9.70 16.68
CA LYS A 303 8.75 9.59 15.28
C LYS A 303 7.74 8.45 15.07
N VAL A 304 6.75 8.34 15.98
CA VAL A 304 5.73 7.28 15.99
C VAL A 304 4.35 7.90 16.20
N GLU A 305 3.40 7.51 15.36
CA GLU A 305 1.98 7.85 15.54
C GLU A 305 1.35 6.99 16.64
N ARG A 306 0.47 7.59 17.44
CA ARG A 306 -0.24 6.90 18.51
C ARG A 306 -1.16 5.80 17.97
N GLU A 307 -1.77 6.04 16.84
CA GLU A 307 -2.70 5.16 16.12
C GLU A 307 -2.05 3.81 15.75
N ALA A 308 -0.73 3.78 15.58
CA ALA A 308 0.02 2.55 15.33
C ALA A 308 -0.11 1.54 16.49
N LEU A 309 -0.32 2.00 17.73
CA LEU A 309 -0.49 1.11 18.87
C LEU A 309 -1.87 0.41 18.91
N ASP A 310 -2.84 0.82 18.11
CA ASP A 310 -4.14 0.16 18.05
C ASP A 310 -4.08 -1.22 17.36
N TYR A 311 -3.01 -1.44 16.58
CA TYR A 311 -2.74 -2.73 15.94
C TYR A 311 -2.15 -3.78 16.88
N TYR A 312 -1.56 -3.38 18.02
CA TYR A 312 -0.90 -4.29 18.98
C TYR A 312 -1.84 -5.28 19.67
N THR A 313 -3.11 -4.97 19.73
CA THR A 313 -4.13 -5.79 20.42
C THR A 313 -5.14 -6.42 19.47
N TRP A 314 -5.03 -6.16 18.19
CA TRP A 314 -5.96 -6.69 17.21
C TRP A 314 -5.70 -8.18 16.94
N ARG A 315 -6.77 -8.99 16.97
CA ARG A 315 -6.70 -10.47 16.88
C ARG A 315 -7.28 -11.00 15.57
N GLY A 316 -7.12 -10.27 14.49
CA GLY A 316 -7.50 -10.74 13.17
C GLY A 316 -6.32 -11.41 12.46
N SER A 317 -6.63 -12.38 11.58
CA SER A 317 -5.69 -13.00 10.66
C SER A 317 -6.26 -13.02 9.24
N PHE A 318 -5.40 -12.87 8.23
CA PHE A 318 -5.84 -12.80 6.84
C PHE A 318 -5.68 -14.14 6.13
N ASP A 319 -6.76 -14.63 5.55
CA ASP A 319 -6.73 -15.81 4.66
C ASP A 319 -6.36 -15.34 3.24
N CYS A 320 -5.27 -15.84 2.69
CA CYS A 320 -4.78 -15.51 1.35
C CYS A 320 -4.75 -16.73 0.40
N ARG A 321 -5.57 -17.75 0.66
CA ARG A 321 -5.52 -19.00 -0.10
C ARG A 321 -5.93 -18.85 -1.56
N GLU A 322 -6.91 -17.99 -1.88
CA GLU A 322 -7.32 -17.75 -3.26
C GLU A 322 -6.21 -17.02 -4.04
N ALA A 323 -5.60 -16.00 -3.46
CA ALA A 323 -4.46 -15.32 -4.06
C ALA A 323 -3.30 -16.30 -4.31
N ARG A 324 -2.90 -17.06 -3.29
CA ARG A 324 -1.82 -18.06 -3.41
C ARG A 324 -2.10 -19.07 -4.52
N ARG A 325 -3.29 -19.66 -4.55
CA ARG A 325 -3.68 -20.65 -5.56
C ARG A 325 -3.52 -20.14 -7.00
N ILE A 326 -3.63 -18.84 -7.23
CA ILE A 326 -3.43 -18.24 -8.54
C ILE A 326 -1.95 -17.90 -8.76
N LEU A 327 -1.26 -17.46 -7.71
CA LEU A 327 0.15 -17.05 -7.78
C LEU A 327 1.11 -18.25 -7.83
N ASP A 328 0.72 -19.39 -7.29
CA ASP A 328 1.48 -20.66 -7.36
C ASP A 328 1.74 -21.08 -8.83
N ASP A 329 0.81 -20.78 -9.76
CA ASP A 329 1.00 -21.05 -11.20
C ASP A 329 2.22 -20.29 -11.80
N ALA A 330 2.67 -19.22 -11.15
CA ALA A 330 3.79 -18.38 -11.59
C ALA A 330 4.99 -18.41 -10.62
N ASP A 331 4.97 -19.30 -9.63
CA ASP A 331 5.98 -19.41 -8.56
C ASP A 331 6.24 -18.07 -7.85
N ILE A 332 5.18 -17.28 -7.64
CA ILE A 332 5.27 -15.98 -6.94
C ILE A 332 4.95 -16.20 -5.46
N ASN A 333 5.99 -16.19 -4.64
CA ASN A 333 5.90 -16.43 -3.21
C ASN A 333 6.25 -15.18 -2.39
N CYS A 334 5.52 -14.96 -1.27
CA CYS A 334 5.87 -13.90 -0.33
C CYS A 334 7.05 -14.34 0.53
N PRO A 335 8.19 -13.63 0.48
CA PRO A 335 9.34 -14.01 1.32
C PRO A 335 9.05 -13.71 2.80
N SER A 336 9.63 -14.52 3.69
CA SER A 336 9.45 -14.35 5.13
C SER A 336 10.05 -13.01 5.62
N PHE A 337 9.51 -12.48 6.71
CA PHE A 337 10.02 -11.24 7.32
C PHE A 337 11.48 -11.40 7.77
N HIS A 338 11.85 -12.55 8.33
CA HIS A 338 13.20 -12.82 8.80
C HIS A 338 14.27 -12.70 7.70
N LEU A 339 13.97 -13.22 6.50
CA LEU A 339 14.88 -13.16 5.36
C LEU A 339 15.06 -11.74 4.81
N THR A 340 14.04 -10.88 4.99
CA THR A 340 14.02 -9.55 4.37
C THR A 340 14.28 -8.40 5.36
N ALA A 341 14.39 -8.71 6.66
CA ALA A 341 14.61 -7.71 7.70
C ALA A 341 16.01 -7.08 7.65
N ASP A 342 17.04 -7.83 7.22
CA ASP A 342 18.41 -7.31 7.11
C ASP A 342 18.51 -6.17 6.11
N MET A 343 17.89 -6.33 4.93
CA MET A 343 17.91 -5.30 3.90
C MET A 343 17.09 -4.07 4.31
N MET A 344 15.96 -4.28 4.98
CA MET A 344 15.16 -3.21 5.56
C MET A 344 15.97 -2.38 6.58
N VAL A 345 16.68 -3.05 7.50
CA VAL A 345 17.51 -2.39 8.51
C VAL A 345 18.70 -1.69 7.88
N LYS A 346 19.36 -2.32 6.89
CA LYS A 346 20.48 -1.73 6.15
C LYS A 346 20.04 -0.41 5.49
N TYR A 347 18.97 -0.46 4.68
CA TYR A 347 18.45 0.72 3.98
C TYR A 347 18.03 1.83 4.96
N TYR A 348 17.37 1.46 6.05
CA TYR A 348 17.02 2.43 7.10
C TYR A 348 18.27 3.09 7.70
N ASN A 349 19.33 2.34 7.99
CA ASN A 349 20.58 2.88 8.53
C ASN A 349 21.23 3.89 7.60
N GLU A 350 21.21 3.62 6.30
CA GLU A 350 21.79 4.50 5.27
C GLU A 350 21.00 5.81 5.11
N HIS A 351 19.67 5.78 5.33
CA HIS A 351 18.78 6.90 5.00
C HIS A 351 18.03 7.49 6.20
N LYS A 352 18.27 7.04 7.44
CA LYS A 352 17.51 7.47 8.64
C LYS A 352 17.56 8.96 8.96
N TYR A 353 18.47 9.71 8.35
CA TYR A 353 18.58 11.16 8.49
C TYR A 353 17.94 11.93 7.33
N ASP A 354 17.49 11.24 6.30
CA ASP A 354 16.75 11.84 5.19
C ASP A 354 15.35 12.25 5.65
N GLN A 355 15.13 13.56 5.79
CA GLN A 355 13.85 14.10 6.26
C GLN A 355 12.68 13.81 5.30
N MET A 356 12.97 13.64 4.00
CA MET A 356 11.94 13.36 3.00
C MET A 356 11.32 11.96 3.15
N LYS A 357 12.04 11.05 3.81
CA LYS A 357 11.56 9.68 4.08
C LYS A 357 10.73 9.56 5.37
N HIS A 358 10.83 10.52 6.28
CA HIS A 358 10.05 10.49 7.52
C HIS A 358 8.64 11.00 7.29
N ILE A 359 7.64 10.31 7.87
CA ILE A 359 6.26 10.80 7.90
C ILE A 359 6.16 12.01 8.82
N HIS A 360 5.26 12.92 8.48
CA HIS A 360 4.96 14.04 9.34
C HIS A 360 4.15 13.56 10.56
N ILE A 361 4.72 13.72 11.76
CA ILE A 361 4.05 13.37 13.02
C ILE A 361 3.28 14.60 13.54
N SER A 362 1.97 14.44 13.68
CA SER A 362 1.06 15.50 14.15
C SER A 362 1.04 15.70 15.67
#